data_16255129090753fa849fa7a7746f8e29
#
_entry.id   16255129090753fa849fa7a7746f8e29
#
_cell.length_a   1.000
_cell.length_b   1.000
_cell.length_c   1.000
_cell.angle_alpha   90.00
_cell.angle_beta   90.00
_cell.angle_gamma   90.00
#
_symmetry.space_group_name_H-M   'P 1'
#
loop_
_entity.id
_entity.type
_entity.pdbx_description
1 polymer ?
#
loop_
_entity_poly.entity_id
_entity_poly.type
_entity_poly.pdbx_seq_one_letter_code
_entity_poly.pdbx_strand_id
1 'polypeptide(L)'
;MKNSQLSATRILAMLSILVLSLATLTTVFATEVTQYTLKTEVKVDGQPITADKKITTGRVLEATNSLTFPDSQKINAGDTLTLDLPKELELVTKLEFPILHANGEKVGDAVTDPATGKVTITFTDYFSKNYKDKVMSLKYSVRPNATNLKESGKYTFKFGEETYNVTYEQYVGVPDDYEYKYGYQDKENPKRIKWRILLNAVQDKLNNLVITDDFSDKGQVLVEGSLRAVRYATQPNKIQNENEL
;
A
#
# COMPACT_ATOMS: atom_id res chain seq x y z
N MET A 1 -50.25 48.99 27.31
CA MET A 1 -48.99 49.00 26.53
C MET A 1 -47.84 48.55 27.43
N LYS A 2 -47.63 47.25 27.57
CA LYS A 2 -46.59 46.69 28.46
C LYS A 2 -46.09 45.35 27.93
N ASN A 3 -45.48 45.30 26.72
CA ASN A 3 -44.95 44.01 26.21
C ASN A 3 -43.78 44.13 25.21
N SER A 4 -43.17 45.29 25.01
CA SER A 4 -42.10 45.40 23.99
C SER A 4 -40.68 45.52 24.52
N GLN A 5 -40.45 45.68 25.80
CA GLN A 5 -39.11 45.86 26.38
C GLN A 5 -38.41 44.55 26.75
N LEU A 6 -39.15 43.46 26.91
CA LEU A 6 -38.58 42.14 27.26
C LEU A 6 -38.03 41.32 26.09
N SER A 7 -38.31 41.74 24.85
CA SER A 7 -37.88 40.98 23.65
C SER A 7 -36.44 41.35 23.23
N ALA A 8 -36.03 42.61 23.33
CA ALA A 8 -34.71 43.07 22.88
C ALA A 8 -33.56 42.50 23.71
N THR A 9 -33.72 42.49 25.04
CA THR A 9 -32.70 41.96 25.95
C THR A 9 -32.53 40.43 25.81
N ARG A 10 -33.61 39.71 25.56
CA ARG A 10 -33.57 38.26 25.31
C ARG A 10 -33.00 37.92 23.97
N ILE A 11 -33.27 38.70 22.93
CA ILE A 11 -32.67 38.56 21.58
C ILE A 11 -31.17 38.86 21.66
N LEU A 12 -30.75 39.91 22.36
CA LEU A 12 -29.35 40.26 22.53
C LEU A 12 -28.59 39.15 23.31
N ALA A 13 -29.20 38.60 24.36
CA ALA A 13 -28.64 37.46 25.12
C ALA A 13 -28.52 36.20 24.28
N MET A 14 -29.52 35.89 23.46
CA MET A 14 -29.46 34.73 22.55
C MET A 14 -28.42 34.94 21.41
N LEU A 15 -28.29 36.14 20.88
CA LEU A 15 -27.26 36.45 19.89
C LEU A 15 -25.85 36.35 20.47
N SER A 16 -25.63 36.83 21.71
CA SER A 16 -24.32 36.66 22.36
C SER A 16 -23.95 35.22 22.67
N ILE A 17 -24.91 34.37 23.05
CA ILE A 17 -24.68 32.95 23.24
C ILE A 17 -24.38 32.26 21.89
N LEU A 18 -25.06 32.63 20.81
CA LEU A 18 -24.81 32.10 19.47
C LEU A 18 -23.42 32.50 18.95
N VAL A 19 -23.00 33.76 19.16
CA VAL A 19 -21.67 34.26 18.79
C VAL A 19 -20.57 33.60 19.64
N LEU A 20 -20.80 33.34 20.93
CA LEU A 20 -19.85 32.61 21.78
C LEU A 20 -19.74 31.14 21.36
N SER A 21 -20.85 30.51 20.95
CA SER A 21 -20.80 29.11 20.47
C SER A 21 -20.15 28.96 19.10
N LEU A 22 -20.19 29.98 18.23
CA LEU A 22 -19.44 29.98 16.97
C LEU A 22 -17.93 30.23 17.15
N ALA A 23 -17.54 30.92 18.23
CA ALA A 23 -16.13 31.25 18.48
C ALA A 23 -15.30 30.05 18.99
N THR A 24 -15.92 28.89 19.29
CA THR A 24 -15.24 27.70 19.79
C THR A 24 -15.08 26.59 18.73
N LEU A 25 -15.54 26.82 17.51
CA LEU A 25 -15.20 25.95 16.38
C LEU A 25 -13.77 26.28 15.93
N THR A 26 -12.79 25.86 16.72
CA THR A 26 -11.42 25.72 16.23
C THR A 26 -11.47 24.60 15.20
N THR A 27 -11.54 24.99 13.92
CA THR A 27 -11.25 24.05 12.84
C THR A 27 -9.79 23.63 13.03
N VAL A 28 -9.58 22.48 13.63
CA VAL A 28 -8.27 21.84 13.64
C VAL A 28 -8.03 21.42 12.20
N PHE A 29 -7.26 22.21 11.47
CA PHE A 29 -6.80 21.79 10.15
C PHE A 29 -5.82 20.66 10.35
N ALA A 30 -6.04 19.57 9.63
CA ALA A 30 -5.08 18.48 9.55
C ALA A 30 -3.73 19.03 9.08
N THR A 31 -2.68 18.75 9.82
CA THR A 31 -1.32 19.22 9.53
C THR A 31 -0.48 18.01 9.12
N GLU A 32 0.44 18.20 8.18
CA GLU A 32 1.38 17.13 7.84
C GLU A 32 2.50 17.09 8.89
N VAL A 33 2.74 15.89 9.42
CA VAL A 33 3.81 15.59 10.38
C VAL A 33 5.10 15.36 9.60
N THR A 34 6.07 16.26 9.78
CA THR A 34 7.32 16.26 8.99
C THR A 34 8.57 15.98 9.81
N GLN A 35 8.48 16.05 11.15
CA GLN A 35 9.63 15.80 12.01
C GLN A 35 9.55 14.38 12.58
N TYR A 36 10.32 13.47 12.02
CA TYR A 36 10.42 12.08 12.45
C TYR A 36 11.75 11.46 11.99
N THR A 37 12.14 10.39 12.66
CA THR A 37 13.19 9.49 12.21
C THR A 37 12.52 8.22 11.68
N LEU A 38 12.88 7.82 10.47
CA LEU A 38 12.39 6.61 9.83
C LEU A 38 13.49 5.55 9.81
N LYS A 39 13.17 4.37 10.29
CA LYS A 39 13.97 3.15 10.13
C LYS A 39 13.14 2.13 9.39
N THR A 40 13.64 1.64 8.26
CA THR A 40 12.94 0.64 7.44
C THR A 40 13.69 -0.68 7.48
N GLU A 41 13.00 -1.78 7.69
CA GLU A 41 13.52 -3.13 7.50
C GLU A 41 12.81 -3.73 6.29
N VAL A 42 13.58 -4.31 5.36
CA VAL A 42 13.03 -5.00 4.19
C VAL A 42 13.38 -6.47 4.26
N LYS A 43 12.38 -7.32 4.13
CA LYS A 43 12.51 -8.78 4.14
C LYS A 43 11.98 -9.40 2.86
N VAL A 44 12.60 -10.51 2.49
CA VAL A 44 12.09 -11.44 1.47
C VAL A 44 12.10 -12.84 2.07
N ASP A 45 10.99 -13.57 1.98
CA ASP A 45 10.82 -14.88 2.62
C ASP A 45 11.13 -14.89 4.12
N GLY A 46 10.77 -13.81 4.83
CA GLY A 46 11.02 -13.64 6.26
C GLY A 46 12.47 -13.34 6.64
N GLN A 47 13.39 -13.27 5.67
CA GLN A 47 14.81 -12.97 5.91
C GLN A 47 15.14 -11.54 5.45
N PRO A 48 15.99 -10.80 6.18
CA PRO A 48 16.47 -9.50 5.75
C PRO A 48 17.06 -9.56 4.34
N ILE A 49 16.81 -8.51 3.59
CA ILE A 49 17.36 -8.36 2.23
C ILE A 49 18.87 -8.09 2.32
N THR A 50 19.65 -8.79 1.52
CA THR A 50 21.11 -8.62 1.43
C THR A 50 21.52 -8.49 -0.03
N ALA A 51 22.72 -7.93 -0.28
CA ALA A 51 23.25 -7.74 -1.63
C ALA A 51 23.42 -9.05 -2.41
N ASP A 52 23.62 -10.16 -1.69
CA ASP A 52 23.80 -11.49 -2.31
C ASP A 52 22.47 -12.16 -2.65
N LYS A 53 21.37 -11.67 -2.07
CA LYS A 53 20.06 -12.23 -2.35
C LYS A 53 19.47 -11.64 -3.61
N LYS A 54 19.19 -12.50 -4.56
CA LYS A 54 18.53 -12.11 -5.81
C LYS A 54 17.05 -11.86 -5.58
N ILE A 55 16.56 -10.75 -6.12
CA ILE A 55 15.16 -10.38 -6.13
C ILE A 55 14.69 -10.40 -7.58
N THR A 56 13.64 -11.13 -7.87
CA THR A 56 13.09 -11.24 -9.22
C THR A 56 11.86 -10.36 -9.43
N THR A 57 11.51 -10.13 -10.67
CA THR A 57 10.23 -9.49 -11.06
C THR A 57 9.06 -10.16 -10.34
N GLY A 58 8.13 -9.37 -9.82
CA GLY A 58 6.95 -9.88 -9.13
C GLY A 58 7.18 -10.41 -7.71
N ARG A 59 8.45 -10.54 -7.26
CA ARG A 59 8.75 -11.01 -5.90
C ARG A 59 8.23 -10.05 -4.85
N VAL A 60 7.38 -10.55 -3.97
CA VAL A 60 6.84 -9.74 -2.86
C VAL A 60 7.89 -9.64 -1.75
N LEU A 61 8.11 -8.43 -1.30
CA LEU A 61 8.96 -8.05 -0.18
C LEU A 61 8.08 -7.48 0.93
N GLU A 62 8.47 -7.68 2.17
CA GLU A 62 7.86 -7.09 3.33
C GLU A 62 8.68 -5.88 3.76
N ALA A 63 8.08 -4.69 3.79
CA ALA A 63 8.68 -3.49 4.35
C ALA A 63 8.06 -3.19 5.71
N THR A 64 8.89 -3.06 6.74
CA THR A 64 8.51 -2.64 8.08
C THR A 64 9.13 -1.28 8.36
N ASN A 65 8.30 -0.27 8.53
CA ASN A 65 8.71 1.08 8.89
C ASN A 65 8.52 1.31 10.38
N SER A 66 9.58 1.70 11.05
CA SER A 66 9.56 2.15 12.45
C SER A 66 9.82 3.65 12.47
N LEU A 67 8.92 4.40 13.08
CA LEU A 67 8.99 5.86 13.16
C LEU A 67 9.13 6.28 14.62
N THR A 68 10.00 7.26 14.84
CA THR A 68 10.19 7.93 16.12
C THR A 68 10.00 9.42 15.91
N PHE A 69 9.20 10.04 16.75
CA PHE A 69 8.91 11.47 16.68
C PHE A 69 9.52 12.19 17.88
N PRO A 70 10.18 13.33 17.69
CA PRO A 70 10.66 14.11 18.82
C PRO A 70 9.50 14.61 19.69
N ASP A 71 9.73 14.80 20.98
CA ASP A 71 8.68 15.26 21.91
C ASP A 71 8.12 16.61 21.53
N SER A 72 8.95 17.47 20.91
CA SER A 72 8.55 18.77 20.39
C SER A 72 7.55 18.70 19.22
N GLN A 73 7.52 17.60 18.47
CA GLN A 73 6.56 17.40 17.38
C GLN A 73 5.18 17.10 17.97
N LYS A 74 4.28 18.07 17.89
CA LYS A 74 2.87 17.84 18.24
C LYS A 74 2.20 17.04 17.14
N ILE A 75 1.41 16.05 17.54
CA ILE A 75 0.60 15.20 16.65
C ILE A 75 -0.80 15.13 17.23
N ASN A 76 -1.77 15.62 16.50
CA ASN A 76 -3.17 15.67 16.89
C ASN A 76 -4.02 14.71 16.05
N ALA A 77 -5.24 14.47 16.49
CA ALA A 77 -6.20 13.74 15.69
C ALA A 77 -6.45 14.42 14.33
N GLY A 78 -6.39 13.64 13.27
CA GLY A 78 -6.55 14.12 11.89
C GLY A 78 -5.25 14.59 11.23
N ASP A 79 -4.16 14.79 11.96
CA ASP A 79 -2.86 15.07 11.35
C ASP A 79 -2.44 13.89 10.47
N THR A 80 -1.67 14.17 9.43
CA THR A 80 -1.26 13.17 8.44
C THR A 80 0.26 13.04 8.36
N LEU A 81 0.72 11.90 7.89
CA LEU A 81 2.11 11.66 7.52
C LEU A 81 2.12 10.84 6.24
N THR A 82 2.93 11.25 5.27
CA THR A 82 3.07 10.56 4.00
C THR A 82 4.48 9.97 3.88
N LEU A 83 4.57 8.69 3.57
CA LEU A 83 5.80 8.00 3.26
C LEU A 83 5.84 7.67 1.77
N ASP A 84 6.91 8.10 1.12
CA ASP A 84 7.19 7.76 -0.28
C ASP A 84 7.99 6.46 -0.37
N LEU A 85 7.70 5.64 -1.37
CA LEU A 85 8.53 4.49 -1.70
C LEU A 85 9.69 4.88 -2.61
N PRO A 86 10.83 4.14 -2.54
CA PRO A 86 11.82 4.18 -3.60
C PRO A 86 11.17 3.88 -4.95
N LYS A 87 11.57 4.61 -6.00
CA LYS A 87 11.01 4.44 -7.35
C LYS A 87 11.21 3.03 -7.93
N GLU A 88 12.19 2.29 -7.41
CA GLU A 88 12.49 0.91 -7.75
C GLU A 88 11.47 -0.08 -7.21
N LEU A 89 10.60 0.36 -6.30
CA LEU A 89 9.57 -0.47 -5.67
C LEU A 89 8.18 0.07 -5.98
N GLU A 90 7.21 -0.80 -5.93
CA GLU A 90 5.79 -0.45 -5.98
C GLU A 90 5.01 -1.17 -4.88
N LEU A 91 3.93 -0.55 -4.41
CA LEU A 91 2.99 -1.18 -3.48
C LEU A 91 2.23 -2.31 -4.18
N VAL A 92 2.09 -3.45 -3.49
CA VAL A 92 1.43 -4.63 -4.08
C VAL A 92 -0.06 -4.40 -4.23
N THR A 93 -0.71 -3.79 -3.22
CA THR A 93 -2.17 -3.62 -3.20
C THR A 93 -2.57 -2.39 -2.41
N LYS A 94 -3.79 -1.91 -2.67
CA LYS A 94 -4.43 -0.88 -1.86
C LYS A 94 -4.98 -1.52 -0.59
N LEU A 95 -4.49 -1.06 0.55
CA LEU A 95 -4.91 -1.52 1.88
C LEU A 95 -5.22 -0.32 2.77
N GLU A 96 -6.21 -0.50 3.62
CA GLU A 96 -6.49 0.39 4.74
C GLU A 96 -6.44 -0.46 6.02
N PHE A 97 -5.61 -0.08 6.97
CA PHE A 97 -5.41 -0.85 8.19
C PHE A 97 -5.05 0.04 9.38
N PRO A 98 -5.50 -0.34 10.60
CA PRO A 98 -5.15 0.39 11.81
C PRO A 98 -3.68 0.17 12.18
N ILE A 99 -3.03 1.24 12.66
CA ILE A 99 -1.74 1.17 13.32
C ILE A 99 -2.00 1.12 14.81
N LEU A 100 -1.53 0.04 15.45
CA LEU A 100 -1.71 -0.16 16.87
C LEU A 100 -0.38 0.04 17.62
N HIS A 101 -0.44 0.69 18.77
CA HIS A 101 0.66 0.73 19.71
C HIS A 101 0.80 -0.62 20.43
N ALA A 102 1.93 -0.86 21.08
CA ALA A 102 2.19 -2.12 21.79
C ALA A 102 1.16 -2.45 22.89
N ASN A 103 0.48 -1.45 23.44
CA ASN A 103 -0.62 -1.62 24.40
C ASN A 103 -1.98 -1.95 23.75
N GLY A 104 -2.04 -2.06 22.41
CA GLY A 104 -3.26 -2.34 21.66
C GLY A 104 -4.10 -1.11 21.28
N GLU A 105 -3.75 0.09 21.74
CA GLU A 105 -4.46 1.31 21.40
C GLU A 105 -4.14 1.75 19.96
N LYS A 106 -5.14 2.29 19.28
CA LYS A 106 -5.02 2.75 17.89
C LYS A 106 -4.32 4.09 17.81
N VAL A 107 -3.18 4.12 17.13
CA VAL A 107 -2.37 5.33 16.88
C VAL A 107 -2.87 6.08 15.64
N GLY A 108 -3.28 5.36 14.63
CA GLY A 108 -3.72 5.92 13.36
C GLY A 108 -4.27 4.86 12.40
N ASP A 109 -4.63 5.30 11.21
CA ASP A 109 -4.97 4.46 10.07
C ASP A 109 -3.96 4.70 8.95
N ALA A 110 -3.46 3.63 8.36
CA ALA A 110 -2.60 3.69 7.20
C ALA A 110 -3.36 3.28 5.94
N VAL A 111 -3.11 3.99 4.86
CA VAL A 111 -3.61 3.67 3.52
C VAL A 111 -2.43 3.52 2.58
N THR A 112 -2.29 2.35 1.95
CA THR A 112 -1.35 2.13 0.85
C THR A 112 -2.02 2.41 -0.47
N ASP A 113 -1.40 3.20 -1.34
CA ASP A 113 -1.94 3.54 -2.66
C ASP A 113 -0.95 3.17 -3.78
N PRO A 114 -1.17 2.04 -4.47
CA PRO A 114 -0.31 1.62 -5.58
C PRO A 114 -0.27 2.62 -6.76
N ALA A 115 -1.31 3.42 -6.94
CA ALA A 115 -1.37 4.38 -8.04
C ALA A 115 -0.40 5.55 -7.84
N THR A 116 -0.22 5.98 -6.59
CA THR A 116 0.67 7.09 -6.24
C THR A 116 2.02 6.62 -5.67
N GLY A 117 2.13 5.34 -5.27
CA GLY A 117 3.30 4.80 -4.60
C GLY A 117 3.48 5.31 -3.17
N LYS A 118 2.40 5.79 -2.54
CA LYS A 118 2.45 6.43 -1.22
C LYS A 118 1.76 5.61 -0.16
N VAL A 119 2.29 5.71 1.07
CA VAL A 119 1.63 5.24 2.28
C VAL A 119 1.24 6.47 3.10
N THR A 120 -0.05 6.71 3.23
CA THR A 120 -0.57 7.85 4.00
C THR A 120 -1.10 7.35 5.34
N ILE A 121 -0.69 8.02 6.39
CA ILE A 121 -1.10 7.75 7.78
C ILE A 121 -1.94 8.92 8.25
N THR A 122 -3.10 8.63 8.84
CA THR A 122 -3.94 9.61 9.53
C THR A 122 -3.94 9.28 11.02
N PHE A 123 -3.49 10.20 11.84
CA PHE A 123 -3.35 9.99 13.29
C PHE A 123 -4.67 10.11 14.05
N THR A 124 -4.80 9.32 15.11
CA THR A 124 -5.80 9.52 16.17
C THR A 124 -5.29 10.55 17.20
N ASP A 125 -6.03 10.75 18.28
CA ASP A 125 -5.60 11.58 19.40
C ASP A 125 -4.58 10.89 20.34
N TYR A 126 -4.12 9.69 19.98
CA TYR A 126 -3.21 8.91 20.82
C TYR A 126 -1.97 9.69 21.24
N PHE A 127 -1.25 10.31 20.30
CA PHE A 127 -0.03 11.06 20.58
C PHE A 127 -0.25 12.41 21.20
N SER A 128 -1.45 12.99 21.15
CA SER A 128 -1.79 14.17 21.90
C SER A 128 -1.96 13.86 23.40
N LYS A 129 -2.37 12.64 23.73
CA LYS A 129 -2.46 12.10 25.10
C LYS A 129 -1.13 11.54 25.60
N ASN A 130 -0.37 10.90 24.71
CA ASN A 130 0.92 10.23 24.98
C ASN A 130 2.04 10.98 24.24
N TYR A 131 2.37 12.17 24.70
CA TYR A 131 3.23 13.12 23.97
C TYR A 131 4.74 12.90 24.12
N LYS A 132 5.17 11.95 24.97
CA LYS A 132 6.57 11.59 25.17
C LYS A 132 6.89 10.26 24.52
N ASP A 133 8.15 10.12 24.08
CA ASP A 133 8.69 8.88 23.52
C ASP A 133 7.80 8.29 22.41
N LYS A 134 7.31 9.17 21.53
CA LYS A 134 6.36 8.79 20.48
C LYS A 134 7.01 7.89 19.46
N VAL A 135 6.55 6.62 19.39
CA VAL A 135 7.00 5.62 18.44
C VAL A 135 5.81 4.90 17.82
N MET A 136 5.97 4.50 16.59
CA MET A 136 5.00 3.60 15.93
C MET A 136 5.70 2.75 14.88
N SER A 137 5.06 1.66 14.48
CA SER A 137 5.54 0.78 13.43
C SER A 137 4.38 0.35 12.54
N LEU A 138 4.65 0.26 11.25
CA LEU A 138 3.70 -0.26 10.27
C LEU A 138 4.41 -1.16 9.27
N LYS A 139 3.66 -2.13 8.73
CA LYS A 139 4.17 -3.12 7.80
C LYS A 139 3.26 -3.23 6.59
N TYR A 140 3.86 -3.30 5.42
CA TYR A 140 3.15 -3.47 4.15
C TYR A 140 4.01 -4.22 3.13
N SER A 141 3.34 -4.68 2.07
CA SER A 141 3.99 -5.43 1.00
C SER A 141 4.35 -4.53 -0.17
N VAL A 142 5.56 -4.70 -0.67
CA VAL A 142 6.09 -4.04 -1.87
C VAL A 142 6.65 -5.10 -2.82
N ARG A 143 6.88 -4.73 -4.06
CA ARG A 143 7.58 -5.56 -5.05
C ARG A 143 8.44 -4.71 -5.97
N PRO A 144 9.42 -5.30 -6.69
CA PRO A 144 10.16 -4.60 -7.71
C PRO A 144 9.26 -3.95 -8.75
N ASN A 145 9.48 -2.68 -9.03
CA ASN A 145 8.76 -1.95 -10.06
C ASN A 145 9.40 -2.21 -11.43
N ALA A 146 8.81 -3.11 -12.21
CA ALA A 146 9.33 -3.52 -13.51
C ALA A 146 9.40 -2.37 -14.54
N THR A 147 8.62 -1.29 -14.35
CA THR A 147 8.71 -0.11 -15.21
C THR A 147 10.03 0.64 -15.00
N ASN A 148 10.55 0.65 -13.78
CA ASN A 148 11.78 1.35 -13.40
C ASN A 148 13.00 0.41 -13.37
N LEU A 149 12.80 -0.88 -13.12
CA LEU A 149 13.82 -1.92 -13.13
C LEU A 149 13.74 -2.69 -14.47
N LYS A 150 14.23 -2.09 -15.54
CA LYS A 150 14.09 -2.64 -16.91
C LYS A 150 15.05 -3.76 -17.24
N GLU A 151 16.13 -3.88 -16.49
CA GLU A 151 17.21 -4.84 -16.77
C GLU A 151 17.68 -5.50 -15.49
N SER A 152 18.19 -6.73 -15.61
CA SER A 152 18.87 -7.39 -14.51
C SER A 152 20.15 -6.63 -14.14
N GLY A 153 20.41 -6.49 -12.83
CA GLY A 153 21.57 -5.71 -12.38
C GLY A 153 21.57 -5.45 -10.89
N LYS A 154 22.53 -4.63 -10.48
CA LYS A 154 22.63 -4.16 -9.10
C LYS A 154 21.90 -2.84 -8.96
N TYR A 155 21.06 -2.75 -7.96
CA TYR A 155 20.26 -1.57 -7.65
C TYR A 155 20.37 -1.20 -6.19
N THR A 156 19.99 0.03 -5.87
CA THR A 156 19.98 0.53 -4.50
C THR A 156 18.57 1.04 -4.19
N PHE A 157 17.94 0.43 -3.19
CA PHE A 157 16.66 0.92 -2.66
C PHE A 157 16.96 1.87 -1.49
N LYS A 158 16.44 3.09 -1.56
CA LYS A 158 16.67 4.10 -0.54
C LYS A 158 15.36 4.45 0.18
N PHE A 159 15.30 4.16 1.48
CA PHE A 159 14.20 4.52 2.38
C PHE A 159 14.70 5.57 3.39
N GLY A 160 14.34 6.84 3.17
CA GLY A 160 14.89 7.91 3.99
C GLY A 160 16.43 7.91 3.93
N GLU A 161 17.09 7.69 5.08
CA GLU A 161 18.54 7.62 5.19
C GLU A 161 19.08 6.17 4.99
N GLU A 162 18.22 5.17 5.03
CA GLU A 162 18.64 3.77 4.90
C GLU A 162 18.73 3.33 3.44
N THR A 163 19.74 2.51 3.16
CA THR A 163 20.07 2.05 1.80
C THR A 163 20.20 0.55 1.76
N TYR A 164 19.58 -0.08 0.77
CA TYR A 164 19.67 -1.52 0.51
C TYR A 164 20.24 -1.76 -0.87
N ASN A 165 21.43 -2.34 -0.94
CA ASN A 165 21.99 -2.82 -2.19
C ASN A 165 21.41 -4.20 -2.50
N VAL A 166 20.88 -4.37 -3.70
CA VAL A 166 20.19 -5.59 -4.12
C VAL A 166 20.67 -6.03 -5.50
N THR A 167 20.63 -7.31 -5.77
CA THR A 167 20.76 -7.86 -7.11
C THR A 167 19.35 -8.17 -7.63
N TYR A 168 18.91 -7.39 -8.61
CA TYR A 168 17.65 -7.63 -9.30
C TYR A 168 17.87 -8.50 -10.52
N GLU A 169 17.04 -9.49 -10.67
CA GLU A 169 17.00 -10.37 -11.84
C GLU A 169 15.63 -10.22 -12.49
N GLN A 170 15.62 -9.62 -13.67
CA GLN A 170 14.39 -9.52 -14.44
C GLN A 170 13.96 -10.94 -14.81
N TYR A 171 12.78 -11.34 -14.33
CA TYR A 171 12.17 -12.54 -14.81
C TYR A 171 11.58 -12.24 -16.20
N VAL A 172 12.32 -12.60 -17.20
CA VAL A 172 11.78 -12.70 -18.56
C VAL A 172 11.18 -14.08 -18.61
N GLY A 173 9.86 -14.18 -18.55
CA GLY A 173 9.15 -15.44 -18.69
C GLY A 173 9.69 -16.16 -19.92
N VAL A 174 10.40 -17.24 -19.70
CA VAL A 174 11.12 -17.91 -20.76
C VAL A 174 10.14 -18.74 -21.56
N PRO A 175 10.18 -18.59 -22.86
CA PRO A 175 9.37 -19.42 -23.78
C PRO A 175 9.65 -20.92 -23.70
N ASP A 176 10.63 -21.35 -22.93
CA ASP A 176 10.98 -22.77 -22.79
C ASP A 176 10.11 -23.50 -21.76
N ASP A 177 9.46 -22.79 -20.85
CA ASP A 177 8.40 -23.35 -20.00
C ASP A 177 7.08 -23.21 -20.74
N TYR A 178 6.69 -24.28 -21.37
CA TYR A 178 5.52 -24.37 -22.26
C TYR A 178 4.20 -24.01 -21.58
N GLU A 179 4.17 -24.14 -20.27
CA GLU A 179 2.98 -23.93 -19.48
C GLU A 179 3.37 -23.42 -18.08
N TYR A 180 2.77 -22.34 -17.64
CA TYR A 180 2.93 -21.92 -16.28
C TYR A 180 1.66 -21.25 -15.73
N LYS A 181 1.49 -21.35 -14.43
CA LYS A 181 0.42 -20.71 -13.69
C LYS A 181 1.01 -19.84 -12.59
N TYR A 182 0.55 -18.62 -12.49
CA TYR A 182 0.90 -17.76 -11.37
C TYR A 182 -0.30 -16.96 -10.90
N GLY A 183 -0.26 -16.55 -9.63
CA GLY A 183 -1.29 -15.75 -9.01
C GLY A 183 -0.69 -14.49 -8.37
N TYR A 184 -1.44 -13.41 -8.41
CA TYR A 184 -1.08 -12.19 -7.73
C TYR A 184 -2.29 -11.54 -7.09
N GLN A 185 -2.06 -10.84 -5.98
CA GLN A 185 -3.10 -10.12 -5.27
C GLN A 185 -3.56 -8.92 -6.10
N ASP A 186 -4.88 -8.72 -6.20
CA ASP A 186 -5.45 -7.56 -6.87
C ASP A 186 -5.07 -6.27 -6.14
N LYS A 187 -4.57 -5.26 -6.87
CA LYS A 187 -4.15 -3.97 -6.31
C LYS A 187 -5.29 -3.20 -5.67
N GLU A 188 -6.50 -3.34 -6.20
CA GLU A 188 -7.69 -2.59 -5.74
C GLU A 188 -8.55 -3.37 -4.75
N ASN A 189 -8.42 -4.70 -4.73
CA ASN A 189 -9.18 -5.55 -3.82
C ASN A 189 -8.29 -6.62 -3.18
N PRO A 190 -7.81 -6.42 -1.94
CA PRO A 190 -6.89 -7.33 -1.27
C PRO A 190 -7.48 -8.73 -0.97
N LYS A 191 -8.80 -8.88 -1.06
CA LYS A 191 -9.47 -10.18 -0.90
C LYS A 191 -9.53 -10.97 -2.20
N ARG A 192 -9.04 -10.41 -3.31
CA ARG A 192 -9.06 -11.03 -4.63
C ARG A 192 -7.66 -11.42 -5.07
N ILE A 193 -7.52 -12.64 -5.56
CA ILE A 193 -6.33 -13.12 -6.24
C ILE A 193 -6.67 -13.23 -7.73
N LYS A 194 -5.83 -12.65 -8.57
CA LYS A 194 -5.90 -12.82 -10.02
C LYS A 194 -4.95 -13.94 -10.41
N TRP A 195 -5.48 -14.95 -11.05
CA TRP A 195 -4.71 -16.06 -11.59
C TRP A 195 -4.53 -15.90 -13.08
N ARG A 196 -3.35 -16.23 -13.58
CA ARG A 196 -3.06 -16.36 -15.00
C ARG A 196 -2.48 -17.72 -15.28
N ILE A 197 -2.94 -18.32 -16.37
CA ILE A 197 -2.44 -19.60 -16.88
C ILE A 197 -2.01 -19.34 -18.32
N LEU A 198 -0.73 -19.50 -18.61
CA LEU A 198 -0.19 -19.42 -19.95
C LEU A 198 0.02 -20.83 -20.47
N LEU A 199 -0.49 -21.10 -21.65
CA LEU A 199 -0.44 -22.41 -22.27
C LEU A 199 0.09 -22.27 -23.69
N ASN A 200 0.82 -23.30 -24.12
CA ASN A 200 1.27 -23.46 -25.51
C ASN A 200 2.03 -22.24 -26.06
N ALA A 201 2.94 -21.68 -25.27
CA ALA A 201 3.77 -20.54 -25.68
C ALA A 201 4.61 -20.86 -26.94
N VAL A 202 4.89 -22.12 -27.21
CA VAL A 202 5.62 -22.60 -28.39
C VAL A 202 4.75 -22.81 -29.62
N GLN A 203 3.43 -22.64 -29.48
CA GLN A 203 2.46 -22.72 -30.58
C GLN A 203 2.34 -24.11 -31.23
N ASP A 204 2.44 -25.16 -30.44
CA ASP A 204 2.16 -26.49 -30.89
C ASP A 204 0.69 -26.67 -31.28
N LYS A 205 0.42 -27.61 -32.17
CA LYS A 205 -0.95 -27.96 -32.54
C LYS A 205 -1.60 -28.81 -31.44
N LEU A 206 -2.40 -28.18 -30.60
CA LEU A 206 -3.16 -28.84 -29.57
C LEU A 206 -4.55 -29.26 -30.09
N ASN A 207 -4.96 -30.47 -29.77
CA ASN A 207 -6.30 -31.00 -30.10
C ASN A 207 -7.02 -31.35 -28.79
N ASN A 208 -8.27 -30.90 -28.66
CA ASN A 208 -9.14 -31.18 -27.50
C ASN A 208 -8.49 -30.86 -26.15
N LEU A 209 -7.80 -29.71 -26.07
CA LEU A 209 -7.21 -29.25 -24.83
C LEU A 209 -8.26 -29.06 -23.73
N VAL A 210 -8.06 -29.75 -22.60
CA VAL A 210 -8.86 -29.60 -21.39
C VAL A 210 -7.95 -29.02 -20.31
N ILE A 211 -8.35 -27.92 -19.69
CA ILE A 211 -7.65 -27.27 -18.59
C ILE A 211 -8.51 -27.48 -17.35
N THR A 212 -7.95 -28.11 -16.33
CA THR A 212 -8.60 -28.27 -15.02
C THR A 212 -7.80 -27.52 -13.98
N ASP A 213 -8.47 -26.65 -13.26
CA ASP A 213 -7.90 -25.90 -12.13
C ASP A 213 -8.76 -26.14 -10.90
N ASP A 214 -8.25 -26.88 -9.92
CA ASP A 214 -8.92 -27.15 -8.66
C ASP A 214 -8.32 -26.31 -7.54
N PHE A 215 -9.12 -25.42 -6.99
CA PHE A 215 -8.74 -24.52 -5.91
C PHE A 215 -9.76 -24.55 -4.75
N SER A 216 -10.72 -25.45 -4.79
CA SER A 216 -11.83 -25.51 -3.83
C SER A 216 -11.37 -25.82 -2.39
N ASP A 217 -10.34 -26.65 -2.25
CA ASP A 217 -9.74 -27.02 -0.96
C ASP A 217 -8.85 -25.92 -0.35
N LYS A 218 -8.60 -24.83 -1.07
CA LYS A 218 -7.77 -23.70 -0.67
C LYS A 218 -8.58 -22.50 -0.16
N GLY A 219 -9.88 -22.68 0.04
CA GLY A 219 -10.77 -21.61 0.49
C GLY A 219 -10.96 -20.47 -0.52
N GLN A 220 -10.69 -20.74 -1.80
CA GLN A 220 -10.91 -19.80 -2.89
C GLN A 220 -12.21 -20.09 -3.60
N VAL A 221 -12.87 -19.01 -4.06
CA VAL A 221 -14.11 -19.08 -4.82
C VAL A 221 -13.95 -18.28 -6.09
N LEU A 222 -14.34 -18.87 -7.23
CA LEU A 222 -14.33 -18.16 -8.51
C LEU A 222 -15.28 -16.96 -8.45
N VAL A 223 -14.78 -15.78 -8.82
CA VAL A 223 -15.64 -14.61 -9.01
C VAL A 223 -16.44 -14.82 -10.30
N GLU A 224 -17.75 -14.83 -10.21
CA GLU A 224 -18.64 -15.03 -11.34
C GLU A 224 -18.33 -14.08 -12.50
N GLY A 225 -18.28 -14.60 -13.71
CA GLY A 225 -17.97 -13.82 -14.92
C GLY A 225 -16.50 -13.38 -15.06
N SER A 226 -15.61 -13.79 -14.14
CA SER A 226 -14.19 -13.38 -14.20
C SER A 226 -13.31 -14.31 -15.06
N LEU A 227 -13.78 -15.51 -15.36
CA LEU A 227 -13.02 -16.43 -16.19
C LEU A 227 -12.98 -15.94 -17.63
N ARG A 228 -11.77 -15.81 -18.17
CA ARG A 228 -11.54 -15.42 -19.57
C ARG A 228 -10.49 -16.34 -20.17
N ALA A 229 -10.71 -16.72 -21.43
CA ALA A 229 -9.70 -17.34 -22.25
C ALA A 229 -9.41 -16.42 -23.44
N VAL A 230 -8.16 -16.09 -23.66
CA VAL A 230 -7.72 -15.20 -24.73
C VAL A 230 -6.70 -15.95 -25.57
N ARG A 231 -6.87 -15.91 -26.87
CA ARG A 231 -5.90 -16.45 -27.82
C ARG A 231 -5.03 -15.31 -28.35
N TYR A 232 -3.74 -15.46 -28.16
CA TYR A 232 -2.76 -14.54 -28.72
C TYR A 232 -2.22 -15.08 -30.04
N ALA A 233 -2.14 -14.24 -31.04
CA ALA A 233 -1.43 -14.54 -32.28
C ALA A 233 0.00 -14.02 -32.11
N THR A 234 0.92 -14.91 -31.77
CA THR A 234 2.31 -14.54 -31.46
C THR A 234 3.24 -14.61 -32.66
N GLN A 235 2.75 -14.98 -33.84
CA GLN A 235 3.57 -14.92 -35.05
C GLN A 235 3.51 -13.54 -35.72
N PRO A 236 4.66 -13.01 -36.14
CA PRO A 236 6.01 -13.61 -36.11
C PRO A 236 6.73 -13.49 -34.76
N ASN A 237 6.18 -12.79 -33.78
CA ASN A 237 6.84 -12.48 -32.51
C ASN A 237 6.37 -13.44 -31.42
N LYS A 238 7.30 -14.00 -30.67
CA LYS A 238 7.01 -14.71 -29.43
C LYS A 238 6.70 -13.70 -28.31
N ILE A 239 5.81 -14.06 -27.39
CA ILE A 239 5.63 -13.30 -26.14
C ILE A 239 6.95 -13.36 -25.38
N GLN A 240 7.50 -12.18 -25.05
CA GLN A 240 8.79 -12.08 -24.39
C GLN A 240 8.65 -11.85 -22.85
N ASN A 241 7.52 -11.33 -22.43
CA ASN A 241 7.27 -11.03 -21.03
C ASN A 241 5.76 -10.87 -20.74
N GLU A 242 5.39 -10.81 -19.46
CA GLU A 242 4.00 -10.67 -19.00
C GLU A 242 3.28 -9.41 -19.48
N ASN A 243 4.01 -8.34 -19.79
CA ASN A 243 3.39 -7.09 -20.20
C ASN A 243 2.84 -7.16 -21.63
N GLU A 244 3.18 -8.22 -22.36
CA GLU A 244 2.67 -8.52 -23.70
C GLU A 244 1.39 -9.37 -23.66
N LEU A 245 0.96 -9.79 -22.47
CA LEU A 245 -0.26 -10.50 -22.18
C LEU A 245 -1.36 -9.54 -21.71
#